data_b2d8f76624db367ff998ff42006ba6b5
#
_entry.id   b2d8f76624db367ff998ff42006ba6b5
#
_cell.length_a   1.000
_cell.length_b   1.000
_cell.length_c   1.000
_cell.angle_alpha   90.00
_cell.angle_beta   90.00
_cell.angle_gamma   90.00
#
_symmetry.space_group_name_H-M   'P 1'
#
loop_
_entity.id
_entity.type
_entity.pdbx_description
1 polymer ?
#
loop_
_entity_poly.entity_id
_entity_poly.type
_entity_poly.pdbx_seq_one_letter_code
_entity_poly.pdbx_strand_id
1 'polypeptide(L)'
;IRPMELFAGTEPSIMGTETWTRKGMYFFPDTAFYEFITEKDMRRNYDDPSYIPPTYLMDEVRPGEKYELVFTILKGGAFARYRCGDMYRCVGLENREDETRIPRFEYVDRVPWIIDIAGFTRISENGIRSVISLSKLPITNWVATKEYNEQNRPYLHMYVELEQEALLS
;
A
#
# COMPACT_ATOMS: atom_id res chain seq x y z
N ILE A 1 -8.61 23.70 -14.79
CA ILE A 1 -7.37 22.91 -14.99
C ILE A 1 -7.43 21.77 -13.99
N ARG A 2 -7.35 20.54 -14.48
CA ARG A 2 -7.21 19.34 -13.62
C ARG A 2 -5.71 18.99 -13.54
N PRO A 3 -5.12 18.91 -12.34
CA PRO A 3 -3.72 18.50 -12.21
C PRO A 3 -3.53 17.04 -12.66
N MET A 4 -2.31 16.68 -13.03
CA MET A 4 -1.90 15.29 -13.24
C MET A 4 -1.44 14.70 -11.90
N GLU A 5 -1.75 13.44 -11.69
CA GLU A 5 -1.27 12.69 -10.54
C GLU A 5 0.20 12.31 -10.72
N LEU A 6 0.95 12.41 -9.64
CA LEU A 6 2.33 11.96 -9.55
C LEU A 6 2.42 10.91 -8.45
N PHE A 7 3.18 9.85 -8.71
CA PHE A 7 3.62 8.95 -7.65
C PHE A 7 5.03 9.35 -7.21
N ALA A 8 5.12 9.75 -5.94
CA ALA A 8 6.37 10.17 -5.32
C ALA A 8 6.42 9.72 -3.85
N GLY A 9 7.60 9.43 -3.36
CA GLY A 9 7.86 9.08 -1.99
C GLY A 9 9.22 9.64 -1.55
N THR A 10 9.47 9.65 -0.26
CA THR A 10 10.75 10.10 0.29
C THR A 10 11.90 9.25 -0.22
N GLU A 11 11.69 7.93 -0.27
CA GLU A 11 12.70 6.96 -0.65
C GLU A 11 13.01 6.99 -2.17
N PRO A 12 11.97 6.92 -3.06
CA PRO A 12 12.19 6.80 -4.50
C PRO A 12 12.22 8.16 -5.20
N SER A 13 11.90 9.26 -4.54
CA SER A 13 11.60 10.54 -5.19
C SER A 13 10.37 10.42 -6.11
N ILE A 14 10.44 10.85 -7.36
CA ILE A 14 9.34 10.71 -8.33
C ILE A 14 9.54 9.41 -9.10
N MET A 15 8.57 8.49 -8.99
CA MET A 15 8.62 7.18 -9.66
C MET A 15 7.66 7.05 -10.85
N GLY A 16 6.64 7.88 -10.93
CA GLY A 16 5.65 7.74 -11.98
C GLY A 16 4.75 8.96 -12.14
N THR A 17 4.00 8.97 -13.21
CA THR A 17 3.04 10.03 -13.54
C THR A 17 1.78 9.46 -14.18
N GLU A 18 0.67 10.17 -14.01
CA GLU A 18 -0.57 9.88 -14.72
C GLU A 18 -0.32 9.93 -16.25
N THR A 19 -1.03 9.09 -17.01
CA THR A 19 -1.00 9.11 -18.47
C THR A 19 -1.68 10.37 -19.02
N TRP A 20 -1.35 10.79 -20.24
CA TRP A 20 -2.03 11.89 -20.94
C TRP A 20 -3.52 11.63 -21.11
N THR A 21 -3.89 10.37 -21.32
CA THR A 21 -5.29 9.91 -21.43
C THR A 21 -6.00 9.76 -20.09
N ARG A 22 -5.29 9.96 -18.96
CA ARG A 22 -5.80 9.84 -17.61
C ARG A 22 -6.43 8.47 -17.27
N LYS A 23 -5.83 7.43 -17.84
CA LYS A 23 -6.24 6.03 -17.68
C LYS A 23 -5.19 5.24 -16.89
N GLY A 24 -4.84 5.71 -15.71
CA GLY A 24 -3.79 5.16 -14.86
C GLY A 24 -2.47 5.92 -14.97
N MET A 25 -1.44 5.44 -14.29
CA MET A 25 -0.11 6.03 -14.28
C MET A 25 0.95 5.07 -14.82
N TYR A 26 2.02 5.61 -15.36
CA TYR A 26 3.23 4.90 -15.74
C TYR A 26 4.27 5.01 -14.64
N PHE A 27 4.97 3.91 -14.34
CA PHE A 27 6.23 3.95 -13.62
C PHE A 27 7.38 4.24 -14.59
N PHE A 28 8.33 5.06 -14.17
CA PHE A 28 9.50 5.43 -14.98
C PHE A 28 10.59 4.35 -14.90
N PRO A 29 10.81 3.56 -15.94
CA PRO A 29 11.73 2.42 -15.88
C PRO A 29 13.21 2.81 -15.80
N ASP A 30 13.54 4.07 -16.01
CA ASP A 30 14.89 4.62 -15.93
C ASP A 30 15.25 5.18 -14.53
N THR A 31 14.29 5.30 -13.62
CA THR A 31 14.50 5.82 -12.26
C THR A 31 14.70 4.72 -11.24
N ALA A 32 14.02 3.59 -11.41
CA ALA A 32 14.11 2.46 -10.52
C ALA A 32 13.83 1.14 -11.27
N PHE A 33 14.31 0.05 -10.73
CA PHE A 33 13.91 -1.29 -11.14
C PHE A 33 12.70 -1.71 -10.31
N TYR A 34 11.61 -2.08 -10.97
CA TYR A 34 10.32 -2.39 -10.36
C TYR A 34 10.02 -3.88 -10.40
N GLU A 35 9.59 -4.39 -9.27
CA GLU A 35 9.09 -5.74 -9.10
C GLU A 35 7.70 -5.67 -8.42
N PHE A 36 6.89 -6.68 -8.65
CA PHE A 36 5.50 -6.72 -8.22
C PHE A 36 5.21 -8.03 -7.49
N ILE A 37 4.66 -7.95 -6.28
CA ILE A 37 4.21 -9.13 -5.51
C ILE A 37 2.69 -9.16 -5.58
N THR A 38 2.08 -10.29 -5.98
CA THR A 38 0.61 -10.41 -6.03
C THR A 38 0.00 -10.17 -4.65
N GLU A 39 -1.22 -9.64 -4.59
CA GLU A 39 -1.94 -9.47 -3.31
C GLU A 39 -2.03 -10.80 -2.54
N LYS A 40 -2.21 -11.92 -3.24
CA LYS A 40 -2.27 -13.25 -2.64
C LYS A 40 -0.94 -13.64 -1.96
N ASP A 41 0.17 -13.46 -2.65
CA ASP A 41 1.49 -13.85 -2.13
C ASP A 41 1.95 -12.90 -1.03
N MET A 42 1.59 -11.62 -1.12
CA MET A 42 1.82 -10.63 -0.08
C MET A 42 1.08 -11.00 1.22
N ARG A 43 -0.20 -11.38 1.14
CA ARG A 43 -0.98 -11.85 2.30
C ARG A 43 -0.39 -13.12 2.90
N ARG A 44 -0.05 -14.10 2.06
CA ARG A 44 0.59 -15.34 2.52
C ARG A 44 1.91 -15.07 3.25
N ASN A 45 2.74 -14.16 2.75
CA ASN A 45 4.00 -13.80 3.43
C ASN A 45 3.74 -13.07 4.77
N TYR A 46 2.65 -12.31 4.89
CA TYR A 46 2.25 -11.70 6.15
C TYR A 46 1.85 -12.77 7.18
N ASP A 47 1.06 -13.76 6.77
CA ASP A 47 0.61 -14.85 7.65
C ASP A 47 1.75 -15.83 7.99
N ASP A 48 2.67 -16.05 7.05
CA ASP A 48 3.85 -16.90 7.20
C ASP A 48 5.11 -16.14 6.75
N PRO A 49 5.83 -15.49 7.67
CA PRO A 49 7.07 -14.76 7.36
C PRO A 49 8.20 -15.61 6.77
N SER A 50 8.14 -16.94 6.87
CA SER A 50 9.10 -17.84 6.24
C SER A 50 8.85 -18.04 4.74
N TYR A 51 7.65 -17.73 4.28
CA TYR A 51 7.30 -17.76 2.86
C TYR A 51 7.94 -16.60 2.12
N ILE A 52 8.76 -16.89 1.13
CA ILE A 52 9.36 -15.88 0.24
C ILE A 52 8.44 -15.71 -0.97
N PRO A 53 7.76 -14.56 -1.12
CA PRO A 53 6.86 -14.35 -2.24
C PRO A 53 7.62 -14.21 -3.54
N PRO A 54 7.14 -14.81 -4.64
CA PRO A 54 7.67 -14.55 -5.97
C PRO A 54 7.43 -13.08 -6.35
N THR A 55 8.32 -12.52 -7.16
CA THR A 55 8.16 -11.21 -7.76
C THR A 55 7.99 -11.33 -9.27
N TYR A 56 7.21 -10.43 -9.82
CA TYR A 56 6.91 -10.32 -11.24
C TYR A 56 7.50 -9.02 -11.79
N LEU A 57 7.92 -9.03 -13.04
CA LEU A 57 8.40 -7.83 -13.73
C LEU A 57 7.22 -7.09 -14.41
N MET A 58 7.50 -5.91 -14.97
CA MET A 58 6.47 -5.10 -15.62
C MET A 58 5.77 -5.80 -16.79
N ASP A 59 6.45 -6.67 -17.52
CA ASP A 59 5.91 -7.44 -18.64
C ASP A 59 5.17 -8.71 -18.22
N GLU A 60 5.23 -9.07 -16.94
CA GLU A 60 4.60 -10.26 -16.38
C GLU A 60 3.31 -9.95 -15.60
N VAL A 61 3.04 -8.66 -15.32
CA VAL A 61 1.82 -8.27 -14.61
C VAL A 61 0.56 -8.47 -15.46
N ARG A 62 -0.59 -8.64 -14.80
CA ARG A 62 -1.87 -8.92 -15.47
C ARG A 62 -2.89 -7.83 -15.17
N PRO A 63 -3.62 -7.34 -16.20
CA PRO A 63 -4.71 -6.39 -16.00
C PRO A 63 -5.76 -6.92 -15.03
N GLY A 64 -6.21 -6.04 -14.12
CA GLY A 64 -7.19 -6.35 -13.08
C GLY A 64 -6.60 -6.86 -11.77
N GLU A 65 -5.39 -7.42 -11.78
CA GLU A 65 -4.72 -7.91 -10.58
C GLU A 65 -4.10 -6.77 -9.76
N LYS A 66 -4.02 -6.99 -8.45
CA LYS A 66 -3.40 -6.08 -7.48
C LYS A 66 -2.05 -6.61 -7.04
N TYR A 67 -1.12 -5.67 -6.87
CA TYR A 67 0.26 -5.96 -6.53
C TYR A 67 0.77 -5.01 -5.45
N GLU A 68 1.57 -5.52 -4.54
CA GLU A 68 2.46 -4.70 -3.73
C GLU A 68 3.68 -4.32 -4.57
N LEU A 69 4.03 -3.03 -4.55
CA LEU A 69 5.18 -2.52 -5.27
C LEU A 69 6.47 -2.76 -4.50
N VAL A 70 7.46 -3.30 -5.20
CA VAL A 70 8.85 -3.44 -4.75
C VAL A 70 9.74 -2.67 -5.71
N PHE A 71 10.69 -1.92 -5.21
CA PHE A 71 11.59 -1.18 -6.08
C PHE A 71 13.05 -1.19 -5.61
N THR A 72 13.95 -1.06 -6.58
CA THR A 72 15.38 -0.84 -6.38
C THR A 72 15.76 0.47 -7.06
N ILE A 73 16.30 1.42 -6.29
CA ILE A 73 16.71 2.73 -6.84
C ILE A 73 18.01 2.59 -7.61
N LEU A 74 18.02 3.04 -8.87
CA LEU A 74 19.17 2.90 -9.78
C LEU A 74 20.24 3.99 -9.58
N LYS A 75 19.90 5.08 -8.91
CA LYS A 75 20.81 6.22 -8.67
C LYS A 75 21.68 6.06 -7.43
N GLY A 76 21.77 4.87 -6.87
CA GLY A 76 22.48 4.58 -5.62
C GLY A 76 21.62 4.79 -4.38
N GLY A 77 22.13 4.42 -3.21
CA GLY A 77 21.42 4.48 -1.94
C GLY A 77 21.16 3.08 -1.36
N ALA A 78 20.44 3.04 -0.24
CA ALA A 78 20.19 1.82 0.53
C ALA A 78 18.93 1.03 0.08
N PHE A 79 18.14 1.57 -0.85
CA PHE A 79 16.86 0.98 -1.22
C PHE A 79 17.01 -0.02 -2.37
N ALA A 80 17.38 -1.25 -2.01
CA ALA A 80 17.40 -2.39 -2.90
C ALA A 80 16.25 -3.33 -2.51
N ARG A 81 15.39 -3.68 -3.47
CA ARG A 81 14.19 -4.51 -3.29
C ARG A 81 13.33 -4.05 -2.10
N TYR A 82 13.15 -2.74 -2.02
CA TYR A 82 12.41 -2.11 -0.93
C TYR A 82 10.90 -2.26 -1.15
N ARG A 83 10.21 -2.77 -0.14
CA ARG A 83 8.75 -2.92 -0.07
C ARG A 83 8.19 -1.69 0.65
N CYS A 84 7.63 -0.75 -0.10
CA CYS A 84 7.07 0.49 0.48
C CYS A 84 5.69 0.28 1.13
N GLY A 85 5.07 -0.86 0.87
CA GLY A 85 3.74 -1.18 1.36
C GLY A 85 2.61 -0.50 0.58
N ASP A 86 2.86 -0.01 -0.62
CA ASP A 86 1.85 0.55 -1.50
C ASP A 86 1.33 -0.50 -2.47
N MET A 87 0.01 -0.55 -2.61
CA MET A 87 -0.70 -1.48 -3.49
C MET A 87 -1.18 -0.78 -4.74
N TYR A 88 -0.91 -1.40 -5.88
CA TYR A 88 -1.34 -0.93 -7.19
C TYR A 88 -2.13 -2.00 -7.92
N ARG A 89 -3.13 -1.57 -8.69
CA ARG A 89 -3.84 -2.41 -9.65
C ARG A 89 -3.32 -2.15 -11.05
N CYS A 90 -2.93 -3.20 -11.76
CA CYS A 90 -2.64 -3.09 -13.18
C CYS A 90 -3.95 -2.85 -13.95
N VAL A 91 -4.03 -1.74 -14.70
CA VAL A 91 -5.23 -1.39 -15.49
C VAL A 91 -5.09 -1.68 -16.99
N GLY A 92 -3.88 -1.97 -17.44
CA GLY A 92 -3.63 -2.34 -18.83
C GLY A 92 -2.15 -2.43 -19.15
N LEU A 93 -1.80 -3.18 -20.19
CA LEU A 93 -0.42 -3.44 -20.60
C LEU A 93 0.06 -2.51 -21.74
N GLU A 94 -0.88 -1.88 -22.44
CA GLU A 94 -0.61 -0.95 -23.53
C GLU A 94 -1.57 0.22 -23.49
N ASN A 95 -1.15 1.33 -24.06
CA ASN A 95 -2.02 2.47 -24.32
C ASN A 95 -1.81 2.93 -25.75
N ARG A 96 -2.79 2.66 -26.62
CA ARG A 96 -2.73 3.00 -28.05
C ARG A 96 -2.77 4.49 -28.30
N GLU A 97 -3.46 5.24 -27.43
CA GLU A 97 -3.57 6.70 -27.57
C GLU A 97 -2.24 7.40 -27.23
N ASP A 98 -1.46 6.85 -26.28
CA ASP A 98 -0.14 7.34 -25.91
C ASP A 98 1.00 6.60 -26.66
N GLU A 99 0.64 5.65 -27.56
CA GLU A 99 1.56 4.81 -28.33
C GLU A 99 2.59 4.06 -27.46
N THR A 100 2.20 3.65 -26.25
CA THR A 100 3.09 2.97 -25.31
C THR A 100 2.69 1.54 -25.05
N ARG A 101 3.67 0.69 -24.72
CA ARG A 101 3.50 -0.69 -24.23
C ARG A 101 3.98 -0.83 -22.78
N ILE A 102 4.03 0.28 -22.04
CA ILE A 102 4.35 0.26 -20.60
C ILE A 102 3.05 -0.02 -19.85
N PRO A 103 3.03 -0.97 -18.92
CA PRO A 103 1.87 -1.23 -18.08
C PRO A 103 1.44 0.01 -17.30
N ARG A 104 0.13 0.16 -17.16
CA ARG A 104 -0.49 1.25 -16.41
C ARG A 104 -1.05 0.73 -15.11
N PHE A 105 -0.92 1.55 -14.09
CA PHE A 105 -1.34 1.23 -12.75
C PHE A 105 -2.24 2.30 -12.15
N GLU A 106 -3.11 1.89 -11.24
CA GLU A 106 -3.85 2.76 -10.34
C GLU A 106 -3.43 2.46 -8.91
N TYR A 107 -3.20 3.48 -8.12
CA TYR A 107 -3.01 3.33 -6.69
C TYR A 107 -4.31 2.81 -6.05
N VAL A 108 -4.20 1.80 -5.22
CA VAL A 108 -5.36 1.19 -4.54
C VAL A 108 -5.42 1.66 -3.10
N ASP A 109 -4.40 1.32 -2.33
CA ASP A 109 -4.25 1.66 -0.91
C ASP A 109 -2.86 1.19 -0.43
N ARG A 110 -2.65 1.24 0.86
CA ARG A 110 -1.55 0.54 1.50
C ARG A 110 -1.90 -0.92 1.78
N VAL A 111 -0.86 -1.71 2.10
CA VAL A 111 -1.07 -3.08 2.58
C VAL A 111 -2.08 -3.11 3.73
N PRO A 112 -2.94 -4.14 3.85
CA PRO A 112 -4.12 -4.11 4.73
C PRO A 112 -3.84 -3.91 6.23
N TRP A 113 -2.63 -4.23 6.68
CA TRP A 113 -2.22 -4.05 8.09
C TRP A 113 -1.65 -2.68 8.44
N ILE A 114 -1.74 -1.72 7.51
CA ILE A 114 -1.37 -0.32 7.72
C ILE A 114 -2.58 0.57 7.45
N ILE A 115 -3.00 1.32 8.46
CA ILE A 115 -4.02 2.36 8.33
C ILE A 115 -3.30 3.69 8.13
N ASP A 116 -3.53 4.33 6.98
CA ASP A 116 -3.00 5.66 6.69
C ASP A 116 -4.06 6.72 6.99
N ILE A 117 -3.77 7.59 7.97
CA ILE A 117 -4.62 8.71 8.35
C ILE A 117 -4.09 9.98 7.69
N ALA A 118 -4.79 10.45 6.66
CA ALA A 118 -4.52 11.71 5.94
C ALA A 118 -3.11 11.80 5.33
N GLY A 119 -2.46 10.68 4.98
CA GLY A 119 -1.14 10.65 4.35
C GLY A 119 0.05 10.94 5.26
N PHE A 120 -0.20 11.30 6.53
CA PHE A 120 0.86 11.69 7.48
C PHE A 120 1.05 10.69 8.62
N THR A 121 -0.01 10.04 9.06
CA THR A 121 0.01 9.13 10.21
C THR A 121 -0.25 7.72 9.74
N ARG A 122 0.76 6.87 9.85
CA ARG A 122 0.70 5.45 9.52
C ARG A 122 0.62 4.63 10.78
N ILE A 123 -0.46 3.89 10.93
CA ILE A 123 -0.73 3.05 12.11
C ILE A 123 -0.68 1.61 11.65
N SER A 124 0.30 0.85 12.13
CA SER A 124 0.42 -0.57 11.85
C SER A 124 -0.36 -1.39 12.86
N GLU A 125 -0.80 -2.59 12.48
CA GLU A 125 -1.42 -3.54 13.39
C GLU A 125 -0.53 -3.82 14.60
N ASN A 126 0.77 -4.03 14.39
CA ASN A 126 1.73 -4.23 15.47
C ASN A 126 1.82 -3.02 16.42
N GLY A 127 1.70 -1.80 15.88
CA GLY A 127 1.64 -0.59 16.69
C GLY A 127 0.42 -0.59 17.62
N ILE A 128 -0.76 -0.91 17.10
CA ILE A 128 -1.99 -1.03 17.89
C ILE A 128 -1.86 -2.12 18.95
N ARG A 129 -1.38 -3.31 18.58
CA ARG A 129 -1.14 -4.43 19.52
C ARG A 129 -0.22 -4.01 20.68
N SER A 130 0.85 -3.29 20.38
CA SER A 130 1.78 -2.79 21.40
C SER A 130 1.10 -1.80 22.36
N VAL A 131 0.30 -0.86 21.84
CA VAL A 131 -0.43 0.10 22.66
C VAL A 131 -1.46 -0.61 23.55
N ILE A 132 -2.23 -1.57 23.01
CA ILE A 132 -3.19 -2.37 23.79
C ILE A 132 -2.47 -3.11 24.90
N SER A 133 -1.35 -3.78 24.62
CA SER A 133 -0.55 -4.49 25.63
C SER A 133 -0.05 -3.55 26.73
N LEU A 134 0.41 -2.35 26.39
CA LEU A 134 0.89 -1.35 27.34
C LEU A 134 -0.22 -0.72 28.19
N SER A 135 -1.43 -0.64 27.65
CA SER A 135 -2.58 0.00 28.33
C SER A 135 -3.07 -0.80 29.54
N LYS A 136 -2.75 -2.10 29.59
CA LYS A 136 -3.25 -3.06 30.61
C LYS A 136 -4.79 -3.14 30.69
N LEU A 137 -5.49 -2.65 29.66
CA LEU A 137 -6.94 -2.81 29.57
C LEU A 137 -7.27 -4.27 29.24
N PRO A 138 -8.36 -4.81 29.81
CA PRO A 138 -8.78 -6.20 29.60
C PRO A 138 -9.48 -6.37 28.23
N ILE A 139 -8.76 -6.08 27.16
CA ILE A 139 -9.25 -6.19 25.78
C ILE A 139 -8.99 -7.60 25.27
N THR A 140 -10.05 -8.33 24.91
CA THR A 140 -9.99 -9.69 24.37
C THR A 140 -9.92 -9.71 22.86
N ASN A 141 -10.58 -8.75 22.21
CA ASN A 141 -10.59 -8.65 20.76
C ASN A 141 -10.74 -7.19 20.33
N TRP A 142 -10.31 -6.87 19.08
CA TRP A 142 -10.42 -5.53 18.55
C TRP A 142 -10.43 -5.50 17.04
N VAL A 143 -11.06 -4.47 16.51
CA VAL A 143 -10.99 -4.09 15.07
C VAL A 143 -10.68 -2.60 15.01
N ALA A 144 -9.73 -2.23 14.16
CA ALA A 144 -9.40 -0.84 13.89
C ALA A 144 -9.71 -0.51 12.43
N THR A 145 -10.31 0.64 12.19
CA THR A 145 -10.65 1.11 10.84
C THR A 145 -10.45 2.61 10.71
N LYS A 146 -10.21 3.05 9.47
CA LYS A 146 -10.25 4.46 9.13
C LYS A 146 -11.67 4.86 8.79
N GLU A 147 -12.18 5.86 9.47
CA GLU A 147 -13.49 6.46 9.22
C GLU A 147 -13.37 7.96 8.97
N TYR A 148 -14.44 8.58 8.51
CA TYR A 148 -14.48 10.01 8.22
C TYR A 148 -15.60 10.67 9.04
N ASN A 149 -15.30 11.80 9.68
CA ASN A 149 -16.30 12.60 10.37
C ASN A 149 -17.16 13.43 9.39
N GLU A 150 -18.13 14.18 9.91
CA GLU A 150 -19.03 15.03 9.12
C GLU A 150 -18.30 16.11 8.29
N GLN A 151 -17.10 16.51 8.70
CA GLN A 151 -16.25 17.44 7.96
C GLN A 151 -15.30 16.74 6.98
N ASN A 152 -15.53 15.45 6.69
CA ASN A 152 -14.69 14.61 5.83
C ASN A 152 -13.22 14.52 6.28
N ARG A 153 -12.96 14.59 7.59
CA ARG A 153 -11.63 14.40 8.17
C ARG A 153 -11.48 12.95 8.60
N PRO A 154 -10.40 12.26 8.17
CA PRO A 154 -10.16 10.88 8.57
C PRO A 154 -9.76 10.80 10.04
N TYR A 155 -10.22 9.73 10.71
CA TYR A 155 -9.80 9.37 12.07
C TYR A 155 -9.71 7.85 12.22
N LEU A 156 -8.97 7.40 13.25
CA LEU A 156 -8.93 6.00 13.64
C LEU A 156 -10.14 5.69 14.52
N HIS A 157 -10.93 4.70 14.11
CA HIS A 157 -12.00 4.15 14.94
C HIS A 157 -11.58 2.75 15.41
N MET A 158 -11.75 2.47 16.69
CA MET A 158 -11.48 1.17 17.26
C MET A 158 -12.73 0.60 17.93
N TYR A 159 -13.10 -0.59 17.51
CA TYR A 159 -14.09 -1.42 18.18
C TYR A 159 -13.32 -2.39 19.08
N VAL A 160 -13.66 -2.44 20.37
CA VAL A 160 -12.98 -3.28 21.35
C VAL A 160 -13.97 -4.16 22.09
N GLU A 161 -13.60 -5.40 22.32
CA GLU A 161 -14.30 -6.34 23.19
C GLU A 161 -13.52 -6.46 24.50
N LEU A 162 -14.21 -6.29 25.61
CA LEU A 162 -13.63 -6.37 26.95
C LEU A 162 -14.00 -7.71 27.62
N GLU A 163 -13.17 -8.19 28.52
CA GLU A 163 -13.53 -9.30 29.39
C GLU A 163 -14.79 -8.99 30.24
N GLN A 164 -15.72 -9.91 30.29
CA GLN A 164 -17.03 -9.69 30.95
C GLN A 164 -16.90 -9.30 32.43
N GLU A 165 -15.89 -9.77 33.14
CA GLU A 165 -15.65 -9.43 34.55
C GLU A 165 -15.23 -7.95 34.74
N ALA A 166 -14.68 -7.30 33.74
CA ALA A 166 -14.26 -5.89 33.83
C ALA A 166 -15.40 -4.88 33.70
N LEU A 167 -16.59 -5.32 33.26
CA LEU A 167 -17.79 -4.48 33.14
C LEU A 167 -18.58 -4.35 34.44
N LEU A 168 -18.22 -5.11 35.50
CA LEU A 168 -18.93 -5.19 36.77
C LEU A 168 -18.15 -4.56 37.96
N SER A 169 -17.01 -3.98 37.67
CA SER A 169 -16.18 -3.23 38.64
C SER A 169 -16.17 -1.73 38.32
#